data_8c4781175681d7a3130dc2ca7dc00abf
#
_entry.id   8c4781175681d7a3130dc2ca7dc00abf
#
_cell.length_a   1.000
_cell.length_b   1.000
_cell.length_c   1.000
_cell.angle_alpha   90.00
_cell.angle_beta   90.00
_cell.angle_gamma   90.00
#
_symmetry.space_group_name_H-M   'P 1'
#
loop_
_entity.id
_entity.type
_entity.pdbx_description
1 polymer ?
#
loop_
_entity_poly.entity_id
_entity_poly.type
_entity_poly.pdbx_seq_one_letter_code
_entity_poly.pdbx_strand_id
1 'polypeptide(L)'
;LFFGHKMLGVLKLAQCQSDIFTDSNLKLLRQIAARIAIAVDNALAYNEITRLKDSLVNENLYLTDQIIHNEEFGEIVGHSAAIQAVLEQVEMVASSDCTVLILGETGTGKELIARAIHNLSTRKNKRMVKMNCAAIPSGLMESDLFGHEKGAYTGAASQRIGRFEMADGGTLFLDEVGDIPLELQPKLLRVLQEREIERLGGSKIIPVDVRLIAATNRDLKLMMVNREYRSDLYYRLNVFPIVIPPLRERPEDIPLLVKFFTQKIAKRMNRTIDTIPGDTLRLLSRLPWPGNIRELENVIERAVILSRGTTLNLQLQELEYHLSPLEVAKPVLERVVHKPLLPESGEPEFSESERARIIRVLRETNGVVAGPKGAAIKLGLKRTTLLSRMQRLGISVKSIEDEDGME
;
A
#
# COMPACT_ATOMS: atom_id res chain seq x y z
N LEU A 1 21.71 31.46 -40.75
CA LEU A 1 20.63 31.72 -39.76
C LEU A 1 21.23 32.59 -38.66
N PHE A 2 20.74 33.82 -38.52
CA PHE A 2 21.16 34.75 -37.48
C PHE A 2 19.95 35.17 -36.66
N PHE A 3 20.13 35.26 -35.34
CA PHE A 3 19.19 35.87 -34.43
C PHE A 3 19.92 36.98 -33.66
N GLY A 4 19.57 38.23 -33.95
CA GLY A 4 20.36 39.39 -33.49
C GLY A 4 21.79 39.32 -34.05
N HIS A 5 22.78 39.32 -33.15
CA HIS A 5 24.21 39.21 -33.51
C HIS A 5 24.76 37.78 -33.43
N LYS A 6 23.94 36.78 -33.08
CA LYS A 6 24.36 35.38 -32.87
C LYS A 6 24.09 34.56 -34.13
N MET A 7 25.11 33.85 -34.61
CA MET A 7 24.97 32.88 -35.68
C MET A 7 24.50 31.54 -35.09
N LEU A 8 23.32 31.07 -35.48
CA LEU A 8 22.73 29.82 -35.02
C LEU A 8 23.05 28.64 -35.93
N GLY A 9 23.30 28.91 -37.22
CA GLY A 9 23.58 27.87 -38.19
C GLY A 9 23.60 28.38 -39.64
N VAL A 10 23.70 27.46 -40.59
CA VAL A 10 23.72 27.76 -42.01
C VAL A 10 22.59 26.98 -42.70
N LEU A 11 21.74 27.70 -43.45
CA LEU A 11 20.74 27.06 -44.33
C LEU A 11 21.36 26.96 -45.72
N LYS A 12 21.58 25.75 -46.22
CA LYS A 12 22.10 25.49 -47.55
C LYS A 12 20.97 24.96 -48.43
N LEU A 13 20.71 25.65 -49.51
CA LEU A 13 19.74 25.25 -50.53
C LEU A 13 20.50 24.94 -51.85
N ALA A 14 20.14 23.83 -52.47
CA ALA A 14 20.73 23.40 -53.71
C ALA A 14 19.64 22.95 -54.70
N GLN A 15 19.79 23.25 -55.97
CA GLN A 15 18.87 22.83 -57.04
C GLN A 15 19.64 22.48 -58.31
N CYS A 16 19.09 21.59 -59.12
CA CYS A 16 19.71 21.09 -60.37
C CYS A 16 19.42 21.95 -61.62
N GLN A 17 18.50 22.94 -61.53
CA GLN A 17 18.21 23.84 -62.65
C GLN A 17 18.87 25.21 -62.44
N SER A 18 19.43 25.79 -63.52
CA SER A 18 19.99 27.13 -63.51
C SER A 18 18.90 28.21 -63.47
N ASP A 19 19.19 29.37 -62.85
CA ASP A 19 18.43 30.64 -62.90
C ASP A 19 17.14 30.71 -62.07
N ILE A 20 16.96 29.85 -61.02
CA ILE A 20 15.79 29.92 -60.13
C ILE A 20 16.00 30.91 -58.96
N PHE A 21 17.23 31.24 -58.60
CA PHE A 21 17.51 32.21 -57.54
C PHE A 21 17.42 33.65 -58.02
N THR A 22 16.19 34.11 -58.33
CA THR A 22 15.92 35.51 -58.68
C THR A 22 15.94 36.39 -57.41
N ASP A 23 16.14 37.72 -57.57
CA ASP A 23 16.12 38.68 -56.43
C ASP A 23 14.84 38.63 -55.63
N SER A 24 13.71 38.32 -56.24
CA SER A 24 12.43 38.14 -55.56
C SER A 24 12.45 36.90 -54.69
N ASN A 25 12.94 35.77 -55.18
CA ASN A 25 13.05 34.51 -54.46
C ASN A 25 14.08 34.61 -53.34
N LEU A 26 15.16 35.36 -53.51
CA LEU A 26 16.16 35.61 -52.48
C LEU A 26 15.56 36.42 -51.29
N LYS A 27 14.67 37.39 -51.54
CA LYS A 27 13.94 38.10 -50.47
C LYS A 27 13.04 37.17 -49.66
N LEU A 28 12.30 36.29 -50.35
CA LEU A 28 11.46 35.29 -49.69
C LEU A 28 12.29 34.31 -48.85
N LEU A 29 13.39 33.80 -49.42
CA LEU A 29 14.31 32.89 -48.73
C LEU A 29 14.94 33.53 -47.48
N ARG A 30 15.27 34.82 -47.52
CA ARG A 30 15.76 35.58 -46.35
C ARG A 30 14.67 35.67 -45.25
N GLN A 31 13.42 35.89 -45.61
CA GLN A 31 12.31 35.91 -44.64
C GLN A 31 12.06 34.55 -44.02
N ILE A 32 12.13 33.47 -44.80
CA ILE A 32 12.01 32.10 -44.30
C ILE A 32 13.18 31.78 -43.36
N ALA A 33 14.41 32.13 -43.77
CA ALA A 33 15.61 31.93 -42.97
C ALA A 33 15.54 32.67 -41.63
N ALA A 34 15.00 33.90 -41.59
CA ALA A 34 14.79 34.65 -40.38
C ALA A 34 13.76 33.97 -39.43
N ARG A 35 12.65 33.45 -39.98
CA ARG A 35 11.64 32.71 -39.21
C ARG A 35 12.19 31.40 -38.64
N ILE A 36 12.97 30.67 -39.44
CA ILE A 36 13.66 29.46 -39.00
C ILE A 36 14.65 29.79 -37.87
N ALA A 37 15.42 30.88 -38.01
CA ALA A 37 16.35 31.32 -36.96
C ALA A 37 15.63 31.59 -35.61
N ILE A 38 14.49 32.29 -35.63
CA ILE A 38 13.66 32.52 -34.45
C ILE A 38 13.16 31.21 -33.86
N ALA A 39 12.67 30.30 -34.68
CA ALA A 39 12.16 29.01 -34.21
C ALA A 39 13.26 28.14 -33.57
N VAL A 40 14.46 28.12 -34.15
CA VAL A 40 15.63 27.41 -33.61
C VAL A 40 16.09 28.05 -32.31
N ASP A 41 16.19 29.37 -32.23
CA ASP A 41 16.58 30.05 -30.98
C ASP A 41 15.58 29.80 -29.84
N ASN A 42 14.28 29.89 -30.15
CA ASN A 42 13.23 29.54 -29.17
C ASN A 42 13.33 28.08 -28.70
N ALA A 43 13.59 27.13 -29.58
CA ALA A 43 13.76 25.73 -29.21
C ALA A 43 15.01 25.50 -28.35
N LEU A 44 16.10 26.17 -28.64
CA LEU A 44 17.34 26.12 -27.85
C LEU A 44 17.11 26.76 -26.46
N ALA A 45 16.44 27.92 -26.39
CA ALA A 45 16.11 28.58 -25.15
C ALA A 45 15.17 27.73 -24.27
N TYR A 46 14.17 27.09 -24.88
CA TYR A 46 13.25 26.20 -24.16
C TYR A 46 13.99 24.98 -23.58
N ASN A 47 14.90 24.37 -24.34
CA ASN A 47 15.72 23.26 -23.86
C ASN A 47 16.62 23.69 -22.68
N GLU A 48 17.21 24.87 -22.77
CA GLU A 48 18.06 25.40 -21.68
C GLU A 48 17.24 25.75 -20.43
N ILE A 49 16.05 26.33 -20.58
CA ILE A 49 15.12 26.59 -19.46
C ILE A 49 14.71 25.27 -18.80
N THR A 50 14.40 24.25 -19.57
CA THR A 50 14.04 22.93 -19.05
C THR A 50 15.21 22.32 -18.27
N ARG A 51 16.41 22.37 -18.81
CA ARG A 51 17.62 21.89 -18.16
C ARG A 51 17.94 22.62 -16.87
N LEU A 52 17.85 23.95 -16.87
CA LEU A 52 18.06 24.78 -15.68
C LEU A 52 16.99 24.53 -14.60
N LYS A 53 15.73 24.34 -15.02
CA LYS A 53 14.64 23.97 -14.11
C LYS A 53 14.90 22.61 -13.45
N ASP A 54 15.30 21.60 -14.21
CA ASP A 54 15.62 20.27 -13.67
C ASP A 54 16.86 20.32 -12.76
N SER A 55 17.86 21.16 -13.07
CA SER A 55 19.01 21.41 -12.19
C SER A 55 18.62 22.08 -10.89
N LEU A 56 17.75 23.09 -10.92
CA LEU A 56 17.25 23.78 -9.71
C LEU A 56 16.38 22.87 -8.83
N VAL A 57 15.56 22.02 -9.44
CA VAL A 57 14.78 21.03 -8.69
C VAL A 57 15.73 20.05 -7.97
N ASN A 58 16.76 19.57 -8.65
CA ASN A 58 17.75 18.68 -8.04
C ASN A 58 18.57 19.34 -6.94
N GLU A 59 18.92 20.62 -7.09
CA GLU A 59 19.65 21.39 -6.09
C GLU A 59 18.79 21.71 -4.86
N ASN A 60 17.52 22.03 -5.07
CA ASN A 60 16.55 22.24 -3.97
C ASN A 60 16.32 20.94 -3.18
N LEU A 61 16.20 19.80 -3.89
CA LEU A 61 16.14 18.48 -3.25
C LEU A 61 17.42 18.18 -2.45
N TYR A 62 18.59 18.53 -2.97
CA TYR A 62 19.88 18.36 -2.27
C TYR A 62 19.99 19.22 -1.00
N LEU A 63 19.57 20.49 -1.06
CA LEU A 63 19.59 21.38 0.11
C LEU A 63 18.59 20.93 1.19
N THR A 64 17.42 20.44 0.79
CA THR A 64 16.43 19.88 1.71
C THR A 64 16.96 18.62 2.39
N ASP A 65 17.71 17.78 1.66
CA ASP A 65 18.36 16.56 2.17
C ASP A 65 19.42 16.86 3.25
N GLN A 66 20.18 17.95 3.11
CA GLN A 66 21.15 18.40 4.13
C GLN A 66 20.47 18.85 5.44
N ILE A 67 19.26 19.37 5.39
CA ILE A 67 18.49 19.78 6.58
C ILE A 67 17.97 18.54 7.32
N ILE A 68 17.54 17.52 6.59
CA ILE A 68 16.99 16.26 7.15
C ILE A 68 18.08 15.37 7.78
N HIS A 69 19.34 15.44 7.32
CA HIS A 69 20.44 14.59 7.83
C HIS A 69 20.94 15.00 9.23
N ASN A 70 20.56 16.14 9.74
CA ASN A 70 21.02 16.65 11.04
C ASN A 70 20.03 16.46 12.19
N GLU A 71 18.88 15.82 11.98
CA GLU A 71 17.84 15.76 12.99
C GLU A 71 17.57 14.37 13.56
N GLU A 72 17.09 14.34 14.80
CA GLU A 72 16.85 13.21 15.70
C GLU A 72 15.98 12.06 15.13
N PHE A 73 15.34 12.28 13.99
CA PHE A 73 14.49 11.31 13.30
C PHE A 73 15.23 10.40 12.30
N GLY A 74 16.49 10.62 12.03
CA GLY A 74 17.54 9.90 11.27
C GLY A 74 17.19 9.00 10.08
N GLU A 75 15.96 8.50 9.97
CA GLU A 75 15.50 7.61 8.89
C GLU A 75 14.14 8.04 8.27
N ILE A 76 13.45 9.04 8.85
CA ILE A 76 12.14 9.49 8.36
C ILE A 76 12.34 10.61 7.35
N VAL A 77 12.09 10.31 6.08
CA VAL A 77 12.25 11.24 4.96
C VAL A 77 10.89 11.78 4.54
N GLY A 78 10.73 13.10 4.58
CA GLY A 78 9.52 13.81 4.16
C GLY A 78 9.47 15.23 4.69
N HIS A 79 8.79 16.12 3.95
CA HIS A 79 8.61 17.54 4.31
C HIS A 79 7.17 18.01 4.11
N SER A 80 6.27 17.13 3.67
CA SER A 80 4.86 17.47 3.53
C SER A 80 4.25 17.89 4.87
N ALA A 81 3.28 18.78 4.85
CA ALA A 81 2.55 19.20 6.05
C ALA A 81 1.92 18.00 6.78
N ALA A 82 1.50 16.98 6.02
CA ALA A 82 0.90 15.79 6.56
C ALA A 82 1.87 14.95 7.40
N ILE A 83 3.13 14.77 6.96
CA ILE A 83 4.12 14.03 7.75
C ILE A 83 4.67 14.89 8.91
N GLN A 84 4.79 16.20 8.72
CA GLN A 84 5.21 17.10 9.78
C GLN A 84 4.24 17.09 10.97
N ALA A 85 2.93 17.09 10.71
CA ALA A 85 1.92 16.94 11.76
C ALA A 85 2.04 15.60 12.52
N VAL A 86 2.45 14.53 11.85
CA VAL A 86 2.75 13.24 12.51
C VAL A 86 3.99 13.36 13.40
N LEU A 87 5.05 14.01 12.92
CA LEU A 87 6.29 14.19 13.69
C LEU A 87 6.07 15.08 14.93
N GLU A 88 5.25 16.11 14.84
CA GLU A 88 4.85 16.94 15.99
C GLU A 88 4.10 16.09 17.05
N GLN A 89 3.21 15.18 16.62
CA GLN A 89 2.55 14.26 17.54
C GLN A 89 3.55 13.28 18.19
N VAL A 90 4.54 12.82 17.43
CA VAL A 90 5.63 11.97 17.93
C VAL A 90 6.41 12.67 19.02
N GLU A 91 6.85 13.92 18.80
CA GLU A 91 7.56 14.74 19.80
C GLU A 91 6.72 14.94 21.06
N MET A 92 5.45 15.30 20.88
CA MET A 92 4.53 15.55 21.98
C MET A 92 4.35 14.32 22.88
N VAL A 93 4.23 13.12 22.28
CA VAL A 93 3.96 11.88 23.04
C VAL A 93 5.23 11.21 23.55
N ALA A 94 6.40 11.52 22.97
CA ALA A 94 7.65 10.82 23.26
C ALA A 94 8.02 10.89 24.77
N SER A 95 7.84 12.02 25.42
CA SER A 95 8.13 12.23 26.84
C SER A 95 7.16 11.53 27.80
N SER A 96 6.00 11.09 27.32
CA SER A 96 4.97 10.40 28.10
C SER A 96 5.16 8.88 28.08
N ASP A 97 4.79 8.19 29.15
CA ASP A 97 4.77 6.72 29.21
C ASP A 97 3.41 6.12 28.75
N CYS A 98 2.53 6.93 28.15
CA CYS A 98 1.24 6.45 27.67
C CYS A 98 1.40 5.45 26.51
N THR A 99 0.40 4.58 26.35
CA THR A 99 0.30 3.68 25.19
C THR A 99 0.05 4.50 23.93
N VAL A 100 0.80 4.21 22.86
CA VAL A 100 0.63 4.83 21.53
C VAL A 100 0.08 3.79 20.57
N LEU A 101 -0.96 4.15 19.83
CA LEU A 101 -1.52 3.33 18.76
C LEU A 101 -1.24 3.98 17.40
N ILE A 102 -0.37 3.37 16.61
CA ILE A 102 0.00 3.83 15.27
C ILE A 102 -0.92 3.17 14.24
N LEU A 103 -1.69 3.98 13.54
CA LEU A 103 -2.61 3.56 12.50
C LEU A 103 -2.07 3.97 11.13
N GLY A 104 -2.18 3.10 10.15
CA GLY A 104 -1.77 3.42 8.78
C GLY A 104 -1.66 2.18 7.91
N GLU A 105 -1.76 2.39 6.61
CA GLU A 105 -1.68 1.31 5.63
C GLU A 105 -0.34 0.57 5.69
N THR A 106 -0.31 -0.64 5.11
CA THR A 106 0.94 -1.40 4.97
C THR A 106 1.97 -0.59 4.17
N GLY A 107 3.22 -0.57 4.65
CA GLY A 107 4.32 0.11 3.96
C GLY A 107 4.40 1.63 4.16
N THR A 108 3.60 2.24 5.06
CA THR A 108 3.65 3.69 5.35
C THR A 108 4.80 4.11 6.28
N GLY A 109 5.49 3.14 6.92
CA GLY A 109 6.62 3.41 7.82
C GLY A 109 6.28 3.38 9.32
N LYS A 110 5.23 2.66 9.74
CA LYS A 110 4.79 2.54 11.15
C LYS A 110 5.95 2.20 12.11
N GLU A 111 6.85 1.29 11.71
CA GLU A 111 8.01 0.92 12.52
C GLU A 111 9.00 2.08 12.73
N LEU A 112 9.21 2.93 11.71
CA LEU A 112 10.08 4.11 11.84
C LEU A 112 9.53 5.13 12.83
N ILE A 113 8.22 5.36 12.80
CA ILE A 113 7.52 6.20 13.78
C ILE A 113 7.64 5.62 15.19
N ALA A 114 7.45 4.31 15.36
CA ALA A 114 7.62 3.66 16.67
C ALA A 114 9.06 3.80 17.19
N ARG A 115 10.06 3.68 16.32
CA ARG A 115 11.47 3.89 16.66
C ARG A 115 11.75 5.35 17.03
N ALA A 116 11.18 6.31 16.31
CA ALA A 116 11.31 7.73 16.63
C ALA A 116 10.73 8.05 18.02
N ILE A 117 9.52 7.54 18.33
CA ILE A 117 8.91 7.69 19.67
C ILE A 117 9.83 7.13 20.76
N HIS A 118 10.42 5.97 20.56
CA HIS A 118 11.35 5.37 21.53
C HIS A 118 12.62 6.22 21.69
N ASN A 119 13.25 6.63 20.58
CA ASN A 119 14.50 7.39 20.57
C ASN A 119 14.38 8.79 21.24
N LEU A 120 13.20 9.41 21.15
CA LEU A 120 12.89 10.69 21.77
C LEU A 120 12.35 10.53 23.21
N SER A 121 12.12 9.30 23.68
CA SER A 121 11.54 9.05 25.01
C SER A 121 12.58 9.10 26.12
N THR A 122 12.06 9.13 27.36
CA THR A 122 12.86 8.95 28.58
C THR A 122 13.54 7.58 28.65
N ARG A 123 13.05 6.59 27.86
CA ARG A 123 13.54 5.22 27.79
C ARG A 123 14.48 4.96 26.60
N LYS A 124 15.00 6.00 25.92
CA LYS A 124 15.84 5.92 24.73
C LYS A 124 17.09 5.04 24.90
N ASN A 125 17.65 4.98 26.12
CA ASN A 125 18.82 4.18 26.46
C ASN A 125 18.47 2.74 26.92
N LYS A 126 17.19 2.40 26.95
CA LYS A 126 16.69 1.08 27.32
C LYS A 126 16.37 0.26 26.05
N ARG A 127 16.06 -1.01 26.24
CA ARG A 127 15.75 -1.89 25.11
C ARG A 127 14.42 -1.52 24.45
N MET A 128 14.39 -1.52 23.14
CA MET A 128 13.16 -1.59 22.35
C MET A 128 13.02 -3.00 21.80
N VAL A 129 12.10 -3.77 22.39
CA VAL A 129 11.76 -5.12 21.90
C VAL A 129 10.67 -5.00 20.85
N LYS A 130 10.86 -5.67 19.71
CA LYS A 130 9.91 -5.64 18.59
C LYS A 130 9.27 -7.01 18.39
N MET A 131 8.01 -7.04 18.06
CA MET A 131 7.29 -8.24 17.70
C MET A 131 6.26 -7.91 16.61
N ASN A 132 6.25 -8.68 15.54
CA ASN A 132 5.21 -8.63 14.53
C ASN A 132 4.22 -9.76 14.79
N CYS A 133 2.97 -9.41 15.15
CA CYS A 133 1.95 -10.38 15.52
C CYS A 133 1.49 -11.20 14.31
N ALA A 134 1.48 -10.64 13.10
CA ALA A 134 1.10 -11.36 11.88
C ALA A 134 2.12 -12.45 11.47
N ALA A 135 3.39 -12.30 11.89
CA ALA A 135 4.45 -13.23 11.51
C ALA A 135 4.51 -14.50 12.38
N ILE A 136 3.79 -14.54 13.49
CA ILE A 136 3.85 -15.62 14.46
C ILE A 136 2.59 -16.48 14.38
N PRO A 137 2.72 -17.82 14.23
CA PRO A 137 1.57 -18.70 14.31
C PRO A 137 0.79 -18.52 15.62
N SER A 138 -0.54 -18.52 15.57
CA SER A 138 -1.42 -18.25 16.72
C SER A 138 -1.10 -19.14 17.93
N GLY A 139 -0.81 -20.43 17.71
CA GLY A 139 -0.46 -21.38 18.77
C GLY A 139 0.87 -21.12 19.48
N LEU A 140 1.76 -20.27 18.91
CA LEU A 140 3.05 -19.92 19.50
C LEU A 140 3.07 -18.49 20.05
N MET A 141 2.10 -17.66 19.66
CA MET A 141 2.07 -16.24 20.00
C MET A 141 2.01 -16.00 21.52
N GLU A 142 1.24 -16.81 22.22
CA GLU A 142 1.13 -16.72 23.67
C GLU A 142 2.48 -16.95 24.36
N SER A 143 3.16 -18.03 23.96
CA SER A 143 4.50 -18.36 24.47
C SER A 143 5.56 -17.31 24.10
N ASP A 144 5.44 -16.67 22.95
CA ASP A 144 6.40 -15.63 22.54
C ASP A 144 6.14 -14.31 23.29
N LEU A 145 4.86 -13.93 23.52
CA LEU A 145 4.50 -12.72 24.26
C LEU A 145 4.84 -12.82 25.75
N PHE A 146 4.37 -13.90 26.41
CA PHE A 146 4.39 -14.00 27.87
C PHE A 146 5.47 -14.97 28.41
N GLY A 147 6.06 -15.78 27.52
CA GLY A 147 7.00 -16.84 27.92
C GLY A 147 6.31 -18.12 28.37
N HIS A 148 7.09 -19.14 28.63
CA HIS A 148 6.58 -20.42 29.13
C HIS A 148 7.54 -21.07 30.13
N GLU A 149 7.00 -21.86 31.04
CA GLU A 149 7.74 -22.72 31.91
C GLU A 149 8.04 -24.06 31.23
N LYS A 150 9.06 -24.78 31.74
CA LYS A 150 9.38 -26.12 31.24
C LYS A 150 8.17 -27.04 31.40
N GLY A 151 7.78 -27.72 30.31
CA GLY A 151 6.64 -28.65 30.32
C GLY A 151 5.28 -27.99 30.11
N ALA A 152 5.20 -26.71 29.79
CA ALA A 152 3.94 -25.99 29.59
C ALA A 152 3.11 -26.55 28.43
N TYR A 153 3.75 -27.13 27.41
CA TYR A 153 3.10 -27.80 26.28
C TYR A 153 4.02 -28.88 25.70
N THR A 154 3.50 -29.74 24.84
CA THR A 154 4.29 -30.79 24.16
C THR A 154 5.36 -30.13 23.27
N GLY A 155 6.62 -30.15 23.71
CA GLY A 155 7.77 -29.49 23.06
C GLY A 155 8.41 -28.39 23.89
N ALA A 156 7.87 -28.00 25.03
CA ALA A 156 8.48 -27.04 25.96
C ALA A 156 9.60 -27.69 26.78
N ALA A 157 10.73 -27.99 26.13
CA ALA A 157 11.87 -28.68 26.75
C ALA A 157 12.60 -27.83 27.82
N SER A 158 12.55 -26.50 27.70
CA SER A 158 13.17 -25.55 28.64
C SER A 158 12.23 -24.35 28.88
N GLN A 159 12.50 -23.62 29.95
CA GLN A 159 11.84 -22.33 30.21
C GLN A 159 12.27 -21.30 29.15
N ARG A 160 11.33 -20.44 28.71
CA ARG A 160 11.61 -19.32 27.80
C ARG A 160 10.99 -18.02 28.32
N ILE A 161 11.79 -16.96 28.27
CA ILE A 161 11.40 -15.59 28.64
C ILE A 161 10.56 -15.00 27.49
N GLY A 162 9.42 -14.35 27.83
CA GLY A 162 8.53 -13.70 26.89
C GLY A 162 8.97 -12.27 26.51
N ARG A 163 8.33 -11.70 25.47
CA ARG A 163 8.64 -10.36 24.96
C ARG A 163 8.38 -9.28 26.00
N PHE A 164 7.33 -9.39 26.81
CA PHE A 164 7.04 -8.45 27.89
C PHE A 164 8.16 -8.42 28.93
N GLU A 165 8.59 -9.57 29.38
CA GLU A 165 9.70 -9.68 30.33
C GLU A 165 11.03 -9.20 29.74
N MET A 166 11.29 -9.47 28.44
CA MET A 166 12.48 -8.96 27.73
C MET A 166 12.48 -7.44 27.60
N ALA A 167 11.30 -6.82 27.56
CA ALA A 167 11.12 -5.38 27.42
C ALA A 167 11.04 -4.64 28.76
N ASP A 168 11.22 -5.33 29.88
CA ASP A 168 11.11 -4.73 31.21
C ASP A 168 12.04 -3.53 31.40
N GLY A 169 11.51 -2.44 31.95
CA GLY A 169 12.17 -1.14 32.03
C GLY A 169 12.34 -0.40 30.71
N GLY A 170 11.89 -0.98 29.57
CA GLY A 170 12.07 -0.47 28.21
C GLY A 170 10.76 -0.22 27.46
N THR A 171 10.79 -0.51 26.16
CA THR A 171 9.65 -0.32 25.25
C THR A 171 9.37 -1.62 24.50
N LEU A 172 8.11 -2.01 24.43
CA LEU A 172 7.63 -3.10 23.56
C LEU A 172 6.87 -2.50 22.37
N PHE A 173 7.31 -2.82 21.18
CA PHE A 173 6.61 -2.48 19.95
C PHE A 173 5.91 -3.72 19.41
N LEU A 174 4.58 -3.68 19.38
CA LEU A 174 3.72 -4.70 18.79
C LEU A 174 3.23 -4.22 17.44
N ASP A 175 3.72 -4.81 16.36
CA ASP A 175 3.25 -4.54 15.00
C ASP A 175 2.10 -5.49 14.66
N GLU A 176 1.14 -4.98 13.89
CA GLU A 176 -0.08 -5.65 13.44
C GLU A 176 -0.89 -6.27 14.61
N VAL A 177 -1.19 -5.41 15.62
CA VAL A 177 -1.97 -5.86 16.83
C VAL A 177 -3.38 -6.30 16.50
N GLY A 178 -3.92 -5.96 15.33
CA GLY A 178 -5.19 -6.46 14.80
C GLY A 178 -5.17 -7.96 14.48
N ASP A 179 -3.99 -8.58 14.39
CA ASP A 179 -3.85 -10.03 14.13
C ASP A 179 -3.71 -10.87 15.40
N ILE A 180 -3.78 -10.24 16.58
CA ILE A 180 -3.79 -10.96 17.87
C ILE A 180 -5.08 -11.77 18.02
N PRO A 181 -5.01 -13.09 18.20
CA PRO A 181 -6.18 -13.95 18.38
C PRO A 181 -7.05 -13.48 19.56
N LEU A 182 -8.38 -13.62 19.40
CA LEU A 182 -9.36 -13.17 20.38
C LEU A 182 -9.11 -13.77 21.78
N GLU A 183 -8.62 -15.00 21.84
CA GLU A 183 -8.27 -15.74 23.06
C GLU A 183 -7.12 -15.11 23.85
N LEU A 184 -6.18 -14.42 23.17
CA LEU A 184 -5.02 -13.79 23.81
C LEU A 184 -5.27 -12.34 24.22
N GLN A 185 -6.31 -11.71 23.67
CA GLN A 185 -6.63 -10.31 23.96
C GLN A 185 -6.92 -10.05 25.45
N PRO A 186 -7.62 -10.94 26.21
CA PRO A 186 -7.79 -10.75 27.67
C PRO A 186 -6.47 -10.76 28.43
N LYS A 187 -5.49 -11.61 28.04
CA LYS A 187 -4.19 -11.66 28.68
C LYS A 187 -3.39 -10.39 28.42
N LEU A 188 -3.40 -9.91 27.17
CA LEU A 188 -2.80 -8.64 26.84
C LEU A 188 -3.42 -7.48 27.62
N LEU A 189 -4.75 -7.44 27.73
CA LEU A 189 -5.47 -6.43 28.50
C LEU A 189 -5.02 -6.43 29.99
N ARG A 190 -4.91 -7.62 30.59
CA ARG A 190 -4.46 -7.76 32.00
C ARG A 190 -3.06 -7.15 32.19
N VAL A 191 -2.10 -7.44 31.27
CA VAL A 191 -0.76 -6.85 31.36
C VAL A 191 -0.81 -5.32 31.27
N LEU A 192 -1.66 -4.76 30.41
CA LEU A 192 -1.79 -3.32 30.25
C LEU A 192 -2.44 -2.63 31.45
N GLN A 193 -3.26 -3.35 32.23
CA GLN A 193 -3.94 -2.82 33.40
C GLN A 193 -3.15 -3.00 34.69
N GLU A 194 -2.63 -4.22 34.88
CA GLU A 194 -2.02 -4.65 36.14
C GLU A 194 -0.49 -4.54 36.12
N ARG A 195 0.12 -4.41 34.92
CA ARG A 195 1.58 -4.43 34.73
C ARG A 195 2.25 -5.71 35.24
N GLU A 196 1.55 -6.82 35.07
CA GLU A 196 1.98 -8.14 35.51
C GLU A 196 1.76 -9.16 34.40
N ILE A 197 2.64 -10.15 34.36
CA ILE A 197 2.53 -11.30 33.45
C ILE A 197 2.56 -12.60 34.23
N GLU A 198 1.96 -13.63 33.64
CA GLU A 198 2.10 -15.04 34.05
C GLU A 198 2.62 -15.82 32.83
N ARG A 199 3.68 -16.62 33.03
CA ARG A 199 4.17 -17.50 31.97
C ARG A 199 3.23 -18.67 31.74
N LEU A 200 3.18 -19.14 30.51
CA LEU A 200 2.40 -20.31 30.14
C LEU A 200 2.86 -21.54 30.96
N GLY A 201 1.90 -22.24 31.58
CA GLY A 201 2.18 -23.39 32.46
C GLY A 201 2.74 -23.02 33.85
N GLY A 202 2.89 -21.73 34.14
CA GLY A 202 3.28 -21.23 35.46
C GLY A 202 2.14 -20.50 36.18
N SER A 203 2.25 -20.36 37.52
CA SER A 203 1.34 -19.56 38.35
C SER A 203 2.06 -18.37 39.02
N LYS A 204 3.33 -18.14 38.67
CA LYS A 204 4.11 -17.04 39.25
C LYS A 204 3.76 -15.73 38.56
N ILE A 205 3.31 -14.75 39.32
CA ILE A 205 3.10 -13.39 38.88
C ILE A 205 4.45 -12.68 38.78
N ILE A 206 4.75 -12.07 37.63
CA ILE A 206 5.99 -11.36 37.33
C ILE A 206 5.59 -9.90 37.00
N PRO A 207 5.98 -8.92 37.84
CA PRO A 207 5.74 -7.52 37.53
C PRO A 207 6.63 -7.08 36.35
N VAL A 208 6.08 -6.23 35.46
CA VAL A 208 6.78 -5.68 34.30
C VAL A 208 6.47 -4.21 34.12
N ASP A 209 7.50 -3.38 33.94
CA ASP A 209 7.35 -1.97 33.61
C ASP A 209 7.70 -1.73 32.14
N VAL A 210 6.70 -1.83 31.26
CA VAL A 210 6.88 -1.75 29.81
C VAL A 210 6.07 -0.61 29.24
N ARG A 211 6.70 0.29 28.49
CA ARG A 211 6.00 1.23 27.63
C ARG A 211 5.56 0.50 26.35
N LEU A 212 4.26 0.51 26.07
CA LEU A 212 3.73 -0.14 24.86
C LEU A 212 3.54 0.87 23.72
N ILE A 213 4.03 0.49 22.54
CA ILE A 213 3.72 1.10 21.24
C ILE A 213 3.09 0.01 20.38
N ALA A 214 1.86 0.22 19.93
CA ALA A 214 1.12 -0.73 19.09
C ALA A 214 0.94 -0.16 17.69
N ALA A 215 0.96 -0.99 16.66
CA ALA A 215 0.68 -0.58 15.29
C ALA A 215 -0.26 -1.56 14.58
N THR A 216 -1.08 -1.05 13.66
CA THR A 216 -1.93 -1.89 12.81
C THR A 216 -2.32 -1.17 11.52
N ASN A 217 -2.56 -1.95 10.47
CA ASN A 217 -3.17 -1.50 9.22
C ASN A 217 -4.69 -1.82 9.18
N ARG A 218 -5.21 -2.59 10.16
CA ARG A 218 -6.61 -3.00 10.20
C ARG A 218 -7.48 -1.97 10.89
N ASP A 219 -8.72 -1.87 10.47
CA ASP A 219 -9.74 -1.08 11.16
C ASP A 219 -10.25 -1.84 12.40
N LEU A 220 -9.62 -1.53 13.55
CA LEU A 220 -10.00 -2.16 14.83
C LEU A 220 -11.45 -1.83 15.23
N LYS A 221 -12.02 -0.68 14.79
CA LYS A 221 -13.41 -0.34 15.07
C LYS A 221 -14.37 -1.25 14.33
N LEU A 222 -14.10 -1.53 13.06
CA LEU A 222 -14.87 -2.49 12.28
C LEU A 222 -14.73 -3.89 12.86
N MET A 223 -13.52 -4.29 13.28
CA MET A 223 -13.29 -5.59 13.94
C MET A 223 -14.06 -5.73 15.25
N MET A 224 -14.23 -4.65 16.03
CA MET A 224 -15.09 -4.68 17.23
C MET A 224 -16.56 -4.95 16.89
N VAL A 225 -17.08 -4.32 15.83
CA VAL A 225 -18.44 -4.57 15.34
C VAL A 225 -18.63 -6.04 14.95
N ASN A 226 -17.62 -6.61 14.28
CA ASN A 226 -17.61 -8.02 13.85
C ASN A 226 -17.30 -9.01 15.00
N ARG A 227 -17.05 -8.53 16.22
CA ARG A 227 -16.65 -9.34 17.39
C ARG A 227 -15.32 -10.10 17.22
N GLU A 228 -14.45 -9.59 16.34
CA GLU A 228 -13.09 -10.11 16.11
C GLU A 228 -12.06 -9.45 17.04
N TYR A 229 -12.41 -8.30 17.63
CA TYR A 229 -11.58 -7.55 18.55
C TYR A 229 -12.38 -7.07 19.76
N ARG A 230 -11.79 -7.13 20.96
CA ARG A 230 -12.45 -6.71 22.20
C ARG A 230 -12.43 -5.19 22.34
N SER A 231 -13.56 -4.62 22.74
CA SER A 231 -13.69 -3.17 22.93
C SER A 231 -12.84 -2.66 24.10
N ASP A 232 -12.74 -3.43 25.20
CA ASP A 232 -11.93 -3.06 26.37
C ASP A 232 -10.43 -2.94 26.02
N LEU A 233 -9.89 -3.87 25.23
CA LEU A 233 -8.52 -3.82 24.74
C LEU A 233 -8.31 -2.64 23.79
N TYR A 234 -9.26 -2.40 22.87
CA TYR A 234 -9.18 -1.26 21.95
C TYR A 234 -9.02 0.06 22.72
N TYR A 235 -9.88 0.33 23.69
CA TYR A 235 -9.79 1.58 24.47
C TYR A 235 -8.52 1.69 25.29
N ARG A 236 -7.94 0.56 25.71
CA ARG A 236 -6.66 0.56 26.45
C ARG A 236 -5.46 0.79 25.55
N LEU A 237 -5.53 0.38 24.28
CA LEU A 237 -4.50 0.64 23.28
C LEU A 237 -4.63 2.05 22.68
N ASN A 238 -5.85 2.51 22.45
CA ASN A 238 -6.15 3.77 21.77
C ASN A 238 -6.12 4.98 22.73
N VAL A 239 -5.04 5.11 23.51
CA VAL A 239 -4.85 6.24 24.43
C VAL A 239 -4.33 7.45 23.65
N PHE A 240 -3.29 7.26 22.83
CA PHE A 240 -2.75 8.28 21.94
C PHE A 240 -2.64 7.72 20.52
N PRO A 241 -3.63 7.97 19.67
CA PRO A 241 -3.58 7.51 18.29
C PRO A 241 -2.72 8.43 17.44
N ILE A 242 -1.86 7.85 16.59
CA ILE A 242 -1.11 8.53 15.54
C ILE A 242 -1.52 7.89 14.21
N VAL A 243 -2.07 8.68 13.29
CA VAL A 243 -2.48 8.21 11.97
C VAL A 243 -1.44 8.63 10.95
N ILE A 244 -0.78 7.66 10.32
CA ILE A 244 0.20 7.94 9.26
C ILE A 244 -0.55 8.03 7.93
N PRO A 245 -0.47 9.18 7.23
CA PRO A 245 -1.11 9.33 5.93
C PRO A 245 -0.48 8.40 4.89
N PRO A 246 -1.28 7.80 3.99
CA PRO A 246 -0.75 7.02 2.88
C PRO A 246 0.05 7.91 1.91
N LEU A 247 0.93 7.30 1.12
CA LEU A 247 1.86 8.05 0.26
C LEU A 247 1.14 8.91 -0.79
N ARG A 248 -0.03 8.48 -1.28
CA ARG A 248 -0.90 9.24 -2.21
C ARG A 248 -1.42 10.57 -1.65
N GLU A 249 -1.47 10.71 -0.32
CA GLU A 249 -1.89 11.95 0.36
C GLU A 249 -0.72 12.90 0.65
N ARG A 250 0.52 12.47 0.34
CA ARG A 250 1.75 13.27 0.47
C ARG A 250 2.66 13.13 -0.76
N PRO A 251 2.16 13.47 -1.95
CA PRO A 251 2.91 13.32 -3.21
C PRO A 251 4.18 14.19 -3.25
N GLU A 252 4.23 15.25 -2.44
CA GLU A 252 5.39 16.15 -2.31
C GLU A 252 6.61 15.45 -1.70
N ASP A 253 6.41 14.39 -0.90
CA ASP A 253 7.50 13.62 -0.31
C ASP A 253 8.11 12.61 -1.30
N ILE A 254 7.40 12.25 -2.36
CA ILE A 254 7.85 11.22 -3.31
C ILE A 254 9.20 11.55 -3.97
N PRO A 255 9.46 12.77 -4.46
CA PRO A 255 10.76 13.10 -5.05
C PRO A 255 11.92 12.94 -4.07
N LEU A 256 11.73 13.30 -2.80
CA LEU A 256 12.75 13.12 -1.75
C LEU A 256 12.99 11.64 -1.45
N LEU A 257 11.91 10.87 -1.30
CA LEU A 257 11.99 9.42 -1.07
C LEU A 257 12.67 8.70 -2.23
N VAL A 258 12.35 9.07 -3.49
CA VAL A 258 13.00 8.52 -4.68
C VAL A 258 14.50 8.77 -4.64
N LYS A 259 14.92 10.02 -4.36
CA LYS A 259 16.34 10.38 -4.27
C LYS A 259 17.03 9.60 -3.14
N PHE A 260 16.42 9.58 -1.95
CA PHE A 260 16.93 8.85 -0.79
C PHE A 260 17.14 7.36 -1.09
N PHE A 261 16.12 6.68 -1.62
CA PHE A 261 16.24 5.26 -1.96
C PHE A 261 17.23 5.01 -3.09
N THR A 262 17.25 5.86 -4.12
CA THR A 262 18.22 5.74 -5.22
C THR A 262 19.64 5.79 -4.68
N GLN A 263 19.98 6.75 -3.84
CA GLN A 263 21.31 6.88 -3.25
C GLN A 263 21.65 5.73 -2.31
N LYS A 264 20.74 5.38 -1.40
CA LYS A 264 20.88 4.29 -0.44
C LYS A 264 21.15 2.95 -1.14
N ILE A 265 20.34 2.65 -2.17
CA ILE A 265 20.43 1.38 -2.92
C ILE A 265 21.65 1.37 -3.83
N ALA A 266 21.94 2.47 -4.55
CA ALA A 266 23.13 2.61 -5.39
C ALA A 266 24.42 2.40 -4.58
N LYS A 267 24.51 3.03 -3.40
CA LYS A 267 25.64 2.84 -2.49
C LYS A 267 25.78 1.38 -2.04
N ARG A 268 24.67 0.71 -1.70
CA ARG A 268 24.66 -0.71 -1.31
C ARG A 268 25.14 -1.63 -2.44
N MET A 269 24.83 -1.26 -3.70
CA MET A 269 25.20 -2.03 -4.89
C MET A 269 26.54 -1.60 -5.53
N ASN A 270 27.27 -0.70 -4.89
CA ASN A 270 28.51 -0.13 -5.43
C ASN A 270 28.33 0.49 -6.83
N ARG A 271 27.21 1.18 -7.03
CA ARG A 271 26.86 1.90 -8.26
C ARG A 271 26.79 3.39 -8.00
N THR A 272 27.00 4.18 -9.05
CA THR A 272 26.83 5.64 -9.02
C THR A 272 25.61 5.99 -9.89
N ILE A 273 24.53 6.49 -9.26
CA ILE A 273 23.36 7.05 -9.94
C ILE A 273 23.28 8.51 -9.55
N ASP A 274 23.66 9.41 -10.48
CA ASP A 274 23.77 10.84 -10.20
C ASP A 274 22.54 11.62 -10.69
N THR A 275 21.83 11.07 -11.68
CA THR A 275 20.74 11.77 -12.36
C THR A 275 19.43 10.97 -12.28
N ILE A 276 18.38 11.64 -11.81
CA ILE A 276 17.01 11.14 -11.86
C ILE A 276 16.24 12.06 -12.81
N PRO A 277 15.70 11.54 -13.94
CA PRO A 277 14.97 12.38 -14.90
C PRO A 277 13.75 13.04 -14.26
N GLY A 278 13.53 14.33 -14.55
CA GLY A 278 12.41 15.10 -14.00
C GLY A 278 11.03 14.52 -14.39
N ASP A 279 10.93 13.97 -15.62
CA ASP A 279 9.70 13.30 -16.08
C ASP A 279 9.39 12.06 -15.24
N THR A 280 10.41 11.31 -14.87
CA THR A 280 10.31 10.16 -13.97
C THR A 280 9.75 10.57 -12.60
N LEU A 281 10.28 11.64 -12.01
CA LEU A 281 9.78 12.16 -10.73
C LEU A 281 8.32 12.59 -10.82
N ARG A 282 7.94 13.31 -11.88
CA ARG A 282 6.55 13.74 -12.13
C ARG A 282 5.60 12.56 -12.27
N LEU A 283 6.03 11.51 -12.96
CA LEU A 283 5.25 10.29 -13.14
C LEU A 283 5.04 9.58 -11.80
N LEU A 284 6.12 9.33 -11.05
CA LEU A 284 6.06 8.64 -9.75
C LEU A 284 5.19 9.39 -8.74
N SER A 285 5.19 10.74 -8.76
CA SER A 285 4.36 11.56 -7.87
C SER A 285 2.85 11.48 -8.16
N ARG A 286 2.44 10.94 -9.32
CA ARG A 286 1.02 10.77 -9.70
C ARG A 286 0.46 9.38 -9.45
N LEU A 287 1.31 8.43 -9.12
CA LEU A 287 0.90 7.03 -8.89
C LEU A 287 0.19 6.88 -7.54
N PRO A 288 -0.77 5.95 -7.42
CA PRO A 288 -1.58 5.76 -6.21
C PRO A 288 -0.85 5.07 -5.06
N TRP A 289 0.24 4.34 -5.32
CA TRP A 289 1.09 3.64 -4.34
C TRP A 289 0.31 2.84 -3.30
N PRO A 290 -0.45 1.80 -3.65
CA PRO A 290 -1.21 0.99 -2.70
C PRO A 290 -0.31 0.32 -1.65
N GLY A 291 0.93 -0.04 -2.00
CA GLY A 291 1.96 -0.54 -1.08
C GLY A 291 2.83 0.55 -0.44
N ASN A 292 2.47 1.83 -0.63
CA ASN A 292 3.11 3.00 -0.03
C ASN A 292 4.64 3.05 -0.24
N ILE A 293 5.40 3.41 0.80
CA ILE A 293 6.86 3.57 0.73
C ILE A 293 7.56 2.24 0.40
N ARG A 294 7.05 1.11 0.91
CA ARG A 294 7.64 -0.21 0.61
C ARG A 294 7.55 -0.56 -0.87
N GLU A 295 6.45 -0.23 -1.51
CA GLU A 295 6.28 -0.41 -2.96
C GLU A 295 7.20 0.53 -3.73
N LEU A 296 7.25 1.81 -3.35
CA LEU A 296 8.17 2.78 -3.94
C LEU A 296 9.63 2.31 -3.84
N GLU A 297 10.08 1.87 -2.66
CA GLU A 297 11.44 1.34 -2.46
C GLU A 297 11.74 0.17 -3.40
N ASN A 298 10.82 -0.78 -3.53
CA ASN A 298 10.97 -1.93 -4.44
C ASN A 298 11.05 -1.50 -5.92
N VAL A 299 10.25 -0.52 -6.34
CA VAL A 299 10.29 0.02 -7.71
C VAL A 299 11.64 0.69 -7.98
N ILE A 300 12.11 1.51 -7.04
CA ILE A 300 13.43 2.17 -7.18
C ILE A 300 14.56 1.14 -7.14
N GLU A 301 14.50 0.12 -6.31
CA GLU A 301 15.51 -0.94 -6.28
C GLU A 301 15.64 -1.64 -7.63
N ARG A 302 14.51 -2.03 -8.25
CA ARG A 302 14.52 -2.59 -9.61
C ARG A 302 15.09 -1.61 -10.64
N ALA A 303 14.71 -0.33 -10.57
CA ALA A 303 15.21 0.69 -11.46
C ALA A 303 16.72 0.86 -11.34
N VAL A 304 17.28 0.87 -10.15
CA VAL A 304 18.75 0.92 -9.91
C VAL A 304 19.43 -0.32 -10.48
N ILE A 305 18.86 -1.52 -10.31
CA ILE A 305 19.41 -2.77 -10.86
C ILE A 305 19.48 -2.71 -12.39
N LEU A 306 18.43 -2.21 -13.04
CA LEU A 306 18.31 -2.15 -14.50
C LEU A 306 19.07 -0.99 -15.14
N SER A 307 19.46 0.02 -14.38
CA SER A 307 20.22 1.16 -14.87
C SER A 307 21.65 0.75 -15.25
N ARG A 308 22.06 1.01 -16.50
CA ARG A 308 23.41 0.66 -17.02
C ARG A 308 24.41 1.82 -16.96
N GLY A 309 24.03 2.98 -16.44
CA GLY A 309 24.86 4.19 -16.38
C GLY A 309 24.58 4.98 -15.11
N THR A 310 24.88 6.27 -15.13
CA THR A 310 24.68 7.19 -13.99
C THR A 310 23.27 7.79 -13.91
N THR A 311 22.39 7.43 -14.86
CA THR A 311 21.00 7.90 -14.91
C THR A 311 20.06 6.79 -14.51
N LEU A 312 19.11 7.09 -13.61
CA LEU A 312 18.06 6.16 -13.18
C LEU A 312 17.12 5.87 -14.35
N ASN A 313 17.00 4.59 -14.72
CA ASN A 313 16.13 4.15 -15.80
C ASN A 313 14.95 3.36 -15.25
N LEU A 314 13.74 3.92 -15.38
CA LEU A 314 12.48 3.26 -15.02
C LEU A 314 11.84 2.67 -16.29
N GLN A 315 11.50 1.39 -16.25
CA GLN A 315 10.73 0.75 -17.31
C GLN A 315 9.25 1.13 -17.14
N LEU A 316 8.72 1.93 -18.07
CA LEU A 316 7.34 2.44 -18.06
C LEU A 316 6.29 1.32 -18.05
N GLN A 317 6.58 0.16 -18.65
CA GLN A 317 5.67 -1.00 -18.69
C GLN A 317 5.36 -1.57 -17.29
N GLU A 318 6.30 -1.49 -16.34
CA GLU A 318 6.04 -1.90 -14.96
C GLU A 318 5.13 -0.91 -14.22
N LEU A 319 5.14 0.36 -14.62
CA LEU A 319 4.31 1.41 -14.03
C LEU A 319 2.87 1.40 -14.58
N GLU A 320 2.65 0.91 -15.80
CA GLU A 320 1.30 0.74 -16.36
C GLU A 320 0.46 -0.26 -15.53
N TYR A 321 1.11 -1.26 -14.92
CA TYR A 321 0.43 -2.18 -13.99
C TYR A 321 -0.09 -1.45 -12.73
N HIS A 322 0.59 -0.40 -12.29
CA HIS A 322 0.18 0.44 -11.15
C HIS A 322 -0.79 1.57 -11.55
N LEU A 323 -0.86 1.91 -12.83
CA LEU A 323 -1.82 2.88 -13.38
C LEU A 323 -3.17 2.25 -13.71
N SER A 324 -3.21 0.93 -13.95
CA SER A 324 -4.50 0.23 -13.98
C SER A 324 -5.12 0.36 -12.60
N PRO A 325 -6.32 0.95 -12.47
CA PRO A 325 -7.01 0.92 -11.20
C PRO A 325 -7.05 -0.56 -10.80
N LEU A 326 -6.41 -0.91 -9.70
CA LEU A 326 -6.85 -2.08 -8.96
C LEU A 326 -8.32 -1.77 -8.68
N GLU A 327 -9.22 -2.26 -9.54
CA GLU A 327 -10.57 -2.51 -9.10
C GLU A 327 -10.36 -3.26 -7.79
N VAL A 328 -10.55 -2.53 -6.69
CA VAL A 328 -10.74 -3.15 -5.39
C VAL A 328 -11.68 -4.29 -5.70
N ALA A 329 -11.20 -5.51 -5.54
CA ALA A 329 -11.94 -6.68 -5.91
C ALA A 329 -13.28 -6.64 -5.17
N LYS A 330 -14.23 -5.95 -5.75
CA LYS A 330 -15.62 -6.31 -5.58
C LYS A 330 -15.64 -7.78 -5.98
N PRO A 331 -16.17 -8.66 -5.13
CA PRO A 331 -16.18 -10.07 -5.45
C PRO A 331 -16.61 -10.19 -6.90
N VAL A 332 -15.73 -10.76 -7.71
CA VAL A 332 -15.95 -10.98 -9.14
C VAL A 332 -17.15 -11.90 -9.25
N LEU A 333 -18.31 -11.32 -9.40
CA LEU A 333 -19.41 -11.94 -10.10
C LEU A 333 -18.94 -11.95 -11.55
N GLU A 334 -18.39 -13.06 -11.98
CA GLU A 334 -18.03 -13.34 -13.36
C GLU A 334 -19.18 -12.93 -14.28
N ARG A 335 -19.07 -11.76 -14.90
CA ARG A 335 -19.86 -11.45 -16.09
C ARG A 335 -19.21 -12.17 -17.24
N VAL A 336 -19.74 -13.34 -17.54
CA VAL A 336 -19.56 -13.97 -18.85
C VAL A 336 -20.22 -13.03 -19.86
N VAL A 337 -19.37 -12.31 -20.63
CA VAL A 337 -19.81 -11.50 -21.77
C VAL A 337 -20.18 -12.45 -22.89
N HIS A 338 -21.46 -12.77 -23.01
CA HIS A 338 -22.02 -13.25 -24.27
C HIS A 338 -22.42 -12.02 -25.11
N LYS A 339 -21.81 -11.93 -26.31
CA LYS A 339 -22.09 -10.98 -27.36
C LYS A 339 -23.60 -11.03 -27.71
N PRO A 340 -24.33 -9.89 -27.73
CA PRO A 340 -25.74 -9.93 -28.04
C PRO A 340 -25.98 -9.96 -29.55
N LEU A 341 -26.75 -10.93 -29.99
CA LEU A 341 -27.60 -10.80 -31.18
C LEU A 341 -28.95 -10.18 -30.72
N LEU A 342 -29.27 -9.01 -31.25
CA LEU A 342 -30.59 -8.40 -31.12
C LEU A 342 -31.64 -9.30 -31.80
N PRO A 343 -32.92 -9.36 -31.33
CA PRO A 343 -33.92 -8.33 -31.63
C PRO A 343 -34.94 -8.02 -30.50
N GLU A 344 -35.38 -6.76 -30.56
CA GLU A 344 -36.69 -6.16 -30.29
C GLU A 344 -37.58 -6.56 -29.10
N SER A 345 -37.96 -5.48 -28.38
CA SER A 345 -39.22 -5.20 -27.66
C SER A 345 -39.71 -6.14 -26.55
N GLY A 346 -39.81 -5.61 -25.34
CA GLY A 346 -40.58 -6.18 -24.23
C GLY A 346 -40.19 -5.59 -22.86
N GLU A 347 -41.16 -5.14 -22.14
CA GLU A 347 -41.23 -4.40 -20.88
C GLU A 347 -40.41 -4.98 -19.70
N PRO A 348 -40.18 -4.24 -18.59
CA PRO A 348 -39.28 -4.62 -17.51
C PRO A 348 -39.86 -5.72 -16.62
N GLU A 349 -39.33 -6.93 -16.69
CA GLU A 349 -39.66 -8.01 -15.77
C GLU A 349 -38.90 -7.83 -14.43
N PHE A 350 -39.64 -7.97 -13.35
CA PHE A 350 -39.21 -8.03 -11.96
C PHE A 350 -38.11 -9.10 -11.76
N SER A 351 -37.08 -8.79 -11.01
CA SER A 351 -36.02 -9.74 -10.63
C SER A 351 -36.61 -10.87 -9.79
N GLU A 352 -36.79 -12.04 -10.41
CA GLU A 352 -37.23 -13.26 -9.74
C GLU A 352 -36.22 -13.66 -8.64
N SER A 353 -36.67 -13.89 -7.40
CA SER A 353 -35.79 -14.28 -6.29
C SER A 353 -35.10 -15.61 -6.60
N GLU A 354 -33.85 -15.79 -6.15
CA GLU A 354 -33.06 -17.04 -6.35
C GLU A 354 -33.87 -18.29 -5.95
N ARG A 355 -34.69 -18.18 -4.92
CA ARG A 355 -35.61 -19.24 -4.45
C ARG A 355 -36.65 -19.59 -5.49
N ALA A 356 -37.31 -18.61 -6.07
CA ALA A 356 -38.36 -18.82 -7.10
C ALA A 356 -37.77 -19.47 -8.36
N ARG A 357 -36.57 -19.06 -8.76
CA ARG A 357 -35.87 -19.62 -9.91
C ARG A 357 -35.51 -21.10 -9.71
N ILE A 358 -35.00 -21.47 -8.53
CA ILE A 358 -34.68 -22.87 -8.20
C ILE A 358 -35.94 -23.72 -8.18
N ILE A 359 -37.04 -23.25 -7.58
CA ILE A 359 -38.32 -23.97 -7.51
C ILE A 359 -38.89 -24.19 -8.92
N ARG A 360 -38.88 -23.18 -9.79
CA ARG A 360 -39.36 -23.27 -11.17
C ARG A 360 -38.60 -24.36 -11.93
N VAL A 361 -37.25 -24.35 -11.87
CA VAL A 361 -36.45 -25.36 -12.59
C VAL A 361 -36.59 -26.75 -12.01
N LEU A 362 -36.81 -26.89 -10.70
CA LEU A 362 -37.10 -28.16 -10.07
C LEU A 362 -38.48 -28.72 -10.52
N ARG A 363 -39.50 -27.89 -10.67
CA ARG A 363 -40.80 -28.27 -11.26
C ARG A 363 -40.64 -28.74 -12.71
N GLU A 364 -39.91 -27.98 -13.54
CA GLU A 364 -39.62 -28.36 -14.93
C GLU A 364 -38.84 -29.67 -15.09
N THR A 365 -38.12 -30.08 -14.07
CA THR A 365 -37.31 -31.34 -14.09
C THR A 365 -37.93 -32.44 -13.25
N ASN A 366 -39.21 -32.31 -12.85
CA ASN A 366 -39.94 -33.27 -12.01
C ASN A 366 -39.13 -33.71 -10.77
N GLY A 367 -38.49 -32.70 -10.08
CA GLY A 367 -37.69 -33.00 -8.88
C GLY A 367 -36.30 -33.59 -9.12
N VAL A 368 -35.92 -33.87 -10.38
CA VAL A 368 -34.62 -34.48 -10.69
C VAL A 368 -33.49 -33.47 -10.56
N VAL A 369 -32.71 -33.57 -9.50
CA VAL A 369 -31.60 -32.64 -9.18
C VAL A 369 -30.36 -32.92 -10.05
N ALA A 370 -30.05 -34.21 -10.35
CA ALA A 370 -28.81 -34.61 -11.01
C ALA A 370 -29.08 -35.39 -12.31
N GLY A 371 -28.08 -35.48 -13.21
CA GLY A 371 -28.16 -36.19 -14.49
C GLY A 371 -28.29 -35.25 -15.70
N PRO A 372 -28.24 -35.76 -16.94
CA PRO A 372 -28.23 -34.98 -18.18
C PRO A 372 -29.44 -34.04 -18.36
N LYS A 373 -30.57 -34.38 -17.72
CA LYS A 373 -31.81 -33.59 -17.73
C LYS A 373 -32.15 -33.00 -16.36
N GLY A 374 -31.22 -33.00 -15.40
CA GLY A 374 -31.45 -32.53 -14.03
C GLY A 374 -31.36 -31.01 -13.85
N ALA A 375 -31.97 -30.51 -12.78
CA ALA A 375 -32.02 -29.08 -12.43
C ALA A 375 -30.63 -28.47 -12.30
N ALA A 376 -29.64 -29.22 -11.85
CA ALA A 376 -28.26 -28.74 -11.71
C ALA A 376 -27.66 -28.29 -13.06
N ILE A 377 -27.86 -29.04 -14.12
CA ILE A 377 -27.37 -28.70 -15.47
C ILE A 377 -28.17 -27.52 -16.05
N LYS A 378 -29.49 -27.50 -15.90
CA LYS A 378 -30.34 -26.38 -16.36
C LYS A 378 -30.00 -25.06 -15.66
N LEU A 379 -29.60 -25.10 -14.39
CA LEU A 379 -29.18 -23.94 -13.62
C LEU A 379 -27.69 -23.60 -13.79
N GLY A 380 -26.91 -24.41 -14.55
CA GLY A 380 -25.46 -24.22 -14.72
C GLY A 380 -24.66 -24.43 -13.44
N LEU A 381 -25.17 -25.24 -12.49
CA LEU A 381 -24.56 -25.46 -11.18
C LEU A 381 -24.07 -26.90 -11.03
N LYS A 382 -23.00 -27.08 -10.22
CA LYS A 382 -22.63 -28.45 -9.79
C LYS A 382 -23.69 -28.99 -8.84
N ARG A 383 -23.95 -30.29 -8.88
CA ARG A 383 -24.93 -30.99 -8.02
C ARG A 383 -24.77 -30.62 -6.53
N THR A 384 -23.54 -30.63 -6.03
CA THR A 384 -23.22 -30.30 -4.63
C THR A 384 -23.58 -28.85 -4.28
N THR A 385 -23.32 -27.92 -5.20
CA THR A 385 -23.64 -26.51 -5.03
C THR A 385 -25.15 -26.27 -5.01
N LEU A 386 -25.90 -26.94 -5.90
CA LEU A 386 -27.36 -26.84 -5.91
C LEU A 386 -27.98 -27.40 -4.62
N LEU A 387 -27.51 -28.57 -4.15
CA LEU A 387 -27.98 -29.18 -2.90
C LEU A 387 -27.72 -28.28 -1.68
N SER A 388 -26.53 -27.70 -1.57
CA SER A 388 -26.20 -26.74 -0.50
C SER A 388 -27.08 -25.48 -0.54
N ARG A 389 -27.38 -24.95 -1.74
CA ARG A 389 -28.29 -23.81 -1.89
C ARG A 389 -29.73 -24.15 -1.53
N MET A 390 -30.21 -25.31 -1.98
CA MET A 390 -31.54 -25.80 -1.62
C MET A 390 -31.67 -25.96 -0.10
N GLN A 391 -30.68 -26.53 0.59
CA GLN A 391 -30.67 -26.69 2.04
C GLN A 391 -30.69 -25.33 2.76
N ARG A 392 -29.87 -24.37 2.28
CA ARG A 392 -29.84 -22.99 2.85
C ARG A 392 -31.15 -22.22 2.65
N LEU A 393 -31.85 -22.44 1.55
CA LEU A 393 -33.12 -21.78 1.20
C LEU A 393 -34.36 -22.54 1.68
N GLY A 394 -34.17 -23.66 2.40
CA GLY A 394 -35.26 -24.48 2.91
C GLY A 394 -36.12 -25.15 1.83
N ILE A 395 -35.50 -25.50 0.67
CA ILE A 395 -36.21 -26.14 -0.45
C ILE A 395 -35.95 -27.64 -0.37
N SER A 396 -37.01 -28.43 -0.23
CA SER A 396 -36.93 -29.90 -0.34
C SER A 396 -37.69 -30.38 -1.58
N VAL A 397 -37.22 -31.47 -2.20
CA VAL A 397 -37.90 -32.07 -3.39
C VAL A 397 -39.29 -32.53 -3.02
N LYS A 398 -39.51 -32.99 -1.75
CA LYS A 398 -40.81 -33.45 -1.25
C LYS A 398 -41.83 -32.35 -1.05
N SER A 399 -41.38 -31.12 -0.73
CA SER A 399 -42.28 -29.96 -0.53
C SER A 399 -42.82 -29.37 -1.82
N ILE A 400 -42.34 -29.85 -2.99
CA ILE A 400 -42.80 -29.38 -4.31
C ILE A 400 -43.95 -30.28 -4.83
N GLU A 401 -44.00 -31.54 -4.40
CA GLU A 401 -45.09 -32.49 -4.79
C GLU A 401 -46.37 -32.25 -3.97
N ASP A 402 -46.26 -31.69 -2.76
CA ASP A 402 -47.43 -31.46 -1.87
C ASP A 402 -48.23 -30.15 -2.21
N GLU A 403 -47.67 -29.22 -2.97
CA GLU A 403 -48.36 -27.97 -3.36
C GLU A 403 -49.21 -28.15 -4.64
N ASP A 404 -48.98 -29.16 -5.48
CA ASP A 404 -49.77 -29.43 -6.70
C ASP A 404 -50.98 -30.39 -6.47
N GLY A 405 -51.20 -30.81 -5.22
CA GLY A 405 -52.30 -31.70 -4.84
C GLY A 405 -53.54 -31.00 -4.24
N MET A 406 -53.58 -29.66 -4.25
CA MET A 406 -54.69 -28.87 -3.72
C MET A 406 -55.18 -27.80 -4.74
N GLU A 407 -55.61 -28.25 -5.92
CA GLU A 407 -56.58 -27.54 -6.78
C GLU A 407 -57.62 -28.51 -7.34
#